data_4a83824fe95ac82e2ebd72c80d98b457
#
_entry.id   4a83824fe95ac82e2ebd72c80d98b457
#
_cell.length_a   1.000
_cell.length_b   1.000
_cell.length_c   1.000
_cell.angle_alpha   90.00
_cell.angle_beta   90.00
_cell.angle_gamma   90.00
#
_symmetry.space_group_name_H-M   'P 1'
#
loop_
_entity.id
_entity.type
_entity.pdbx_description
1 polymer ?
#
loop_
_entity_poly.entity_id
_entity_poly.type
_entity_poly.pdbx_seq_one_letter_code
_entity_poly.pdbx_strand_id
1 'polypeptide(L)'
;DILQNRVNDVFPKSDMGSVRKSINQFVKLGFINFQFRSYHELTPQFLSARTNRRRIDLFSSIFYSNSKLNASITTNSDLRQIHFLLRTLEEIGRLTKLQIMGLMTVDISTIDRGYLIQSELDAAIQHSSEIGFDENKYNQISYLLNFLNKLNDVVFMNDELYFEEDARSIFGENFNNLPPNRRDPYLHRNYKIALKEESFELYDKVQCMLEKLDYPILVASHIKPFIQSNENEAYDPNNGLLLSRTVDSLFDLNYISFNNEGKIIFSNLLSDDVIEKWKDYRLDNILLNDERLRYLSYHNTLLRGIPQIVA
;
A
#
# COMPACT_ATOMS: atom_id res chain seq x y z
N ASP A 1 -30.48 6.11 -19.60
CA ASP A 1 -31.66 6.41 -18.78
C ASP A 1 -32.19 5.22 -17.98
N ILE A 2 -32.32 4.01 -18.52
CA ILE A 2 -32.78 2.83 -17.77
C ILE A 2 -31.90 2.53 -16.56
N LEU A 3 -30.57 2.54 -16.72
CA LEU A 3 -29.63 2.31 -15.63
C LEU A 3 -29.73 3.40 -14.56
N GLN A 4 -29.85 4.67 -14.99
CA GLN A 4 -29.97 5.80 -14.06
C GLN A 4 -31.26 5.69 -13.22
N ASN A 5 -32.38 5.34 -13.83
CA ASN A 5 -33.64 5.13 -13.12
C ASN A 5 -33.50 4.00 -12.09
N ARG A 6 -32.98 2.84 -12.49
CA ARG A 6 -32.75 1.71 -11.55
C ARG A 6 -31.83 2.06 -10.39
N VAL A 7 -30.76 2.83 -10.64
CA VAL A 7 -29.87 3.29 -9.58
C VAL A 7 -30.57 4.26 -8.66
N ASN A 8 -31.39 5.18 -9.20
CA ASN A 8 -32.17 6.13 -8.39
C ASN A 8 -33.27 5.44 -7.56
N ASP A 9 -33.89 4.38 -8.09
CA ASP A 9 -34.91 3.61 -7.37
C ASP A 9 -34.32 2.93 -6.12
N VAL A 10 -33.06 2.44 -6.21
CA VAL A 10 -32.39 1.76 -5.10
C VAL A 10 -31.66 2.74 -4.16
N PHE A 11 -31.08 3.80 -4.71
CA PHE A 11 -30.31 4.83 -4.02
C PHE A 11 -30.76 6.24 -4.45
N PRO A 12 -31.88 6.71 -3.95
CA PRO A 12 -32.44 8.02 -4.34
C PRO A 12 -31.46 9.17 -4.14
N LYS A 13 -31.34 10.03 -5.14
CA LYS A 13 -30.54 11.25 -5.13
C LYS A 13 -31.43 12.48 -5.32
N SER A 14 -30.91 13.66 -4.98
CA SER A 14 -31.59 14.93 -5.16
C SER A 14 -31.98 15.25 -6.59
N ASP A 15 -31.19 14.75 -7.56
CA ASP A 15 -31.38 14.97 -8.97
C ASP A 15 -30.71 13.87 -9.82
N MET A 16 -31.15 13.73 -11.08
CA MET A 16 -30.63 12.70 -12.01
C MET A 16 -29.19 12.98 -12.45
N GLY A 17 -28.71 14.22 -12.37
CA GLY A 17 -27.32 14.57 -12.61
C GLY A 17 -26.40 13.95 -11.55
N SER A 18 -26.82 13.94 -10.31
CA SER A 18 -26.13 13.28 -9.19
C SER A 18 -26.11 11.76 -9.35
N VAL A 19 -27.21 11.16 -9.84
CA VAL A 19 -27.25 9.73 -10.20
C VAL A 19 -26.21 9.41 -11.28
N ARG A 20 -26.20 10.19 -12.36
CA ARG A 20 -25.22 10.02 -13.44
C ARG A 20 -23.78 10.18 -12.98
N LYS A 21 -23.50 11.16 -12.11
CA LYS A 21 -22.18 11.35 -11.52
C LYS A 21 -21.75 10.14 -10.70
N SER A 22 -22.66 9.54 -9.92
CA SER A 22 -22.38 8.33 -9.14
C SER A 22 -22.02 7.14 -10.04
N ILE A 23 -22.76 6.92 -11.12
CA ILE A 23 -22.47 5.86 -12.10
C ILE A 23 -21.11 6.09 -12.76
N ASN A 24 -20.84 7.32 -13.20
CA ASN A 24 -19.57 7.70 -13.83
C ASN A 24 -18.38 7.51 -12.90
N GLN A 25 -18.60 7.60 -11.59
CA GLN A 25 -17.54 7.36 -10.61
C GLN A 25 -17.00 5.93 -10.68
N PHE A 26 -17.84 4.93 -10.93
CA PHE A 26 -17.38 3.55 -11.06
C PHE A 26 -16.50 3.32 -12.29
N VAL A 27 -16.75 4.07 -13.38
CA VAL A 27 -15.85 4.09 -14.54
C VAL A 27 -14.51 4.73 -14.20
N LYS A 28 -14.55 5.87 -13.49
CA LYS A 28 -13.34 6.58 -13.06
C LYS A 28 -12.48 5.75 -12.09
N LEU A 29 -13.10 4.97 -11.23
CA LEU A 29 -12.40 4.09 -10.29
C LEU A 29 -11.87 2.80 -10.93
N GLY A 30 -12.26 2.51 -12.17
CA GLY A 30 -11.79 1.33 -12.90
C GLY A 30 -12.66 0.08 -12.75
N PHE A 31 -13.79 0.13 -12.02
CA PHE A 31 -14.69 -1.01 -11.86
C PHE A 31 -15.45 -1.37 -13.14
N ILE A 32 -15.78 -0.37 -13.93
CA ILE A 32 -16.56 -0.49 -15.16
C ILE A 32 -15.77 0.14 -16.30
N ASN A 33 -15.73 -0.54 -17.43
CA ASN A 33 -15.02 -0.07 -18.60
C ASN A 33 -15.80 1.02 -19.35
N PHE A 34 -15.10 1.71 -20.23
CA PHE A 34 -15.65 2.76 -21.06
C PHE A 34 -16.96 2.35 -21.76
N GLN A 35 -17.93 3.22 -21.77
CA GLN A 35 -19.28 3.01 -22.31
C GLN A 35 -20.05 1.82 -21.68
N PHE A 36 -19.68 1.37 -20.50
CA PHE A 36 -20.32 0.26 -19.77
C PHE A 36 -20.35 -1.07 -20.56
N ARG A 37 -19.40 -1.27 -21.47
CA ARG A 37 -19.35 -2.49 -22.32
C ARG A 37 -18.93 -3.74 -21.55
N SER A 38 -18.15 -3.55 -20.50
CA SER A 38 -17.65 -4.62 -19.64
C SER A 38 -17.29 -4.04 -18.27
N TYR A 39 -16.85 -4.88 -17.37
CA TYR A 39 -16.34 -4.51 -16.06
C TYR A 39 -14.97 -5.14 -15.85
N HIS A 40 -14.24 -4.65 -14.85
CA HIS A 40 -12.95 -5.22 -14.46
C HIS A 40 -13.15 -6.66 -13.96
N GLU A 41 -12.24 -7.56 -14.28
CA GLU A 41 -12.32 -8.98 -13.93
C GLU A 41 -12.47 -9.23 -12.41
N LEU A 42 -11.89 -8.37 -11.59
CA LEU A 42 -12.00 -8.44 -10.12
C LEU A 42 -13.30 -7.81 -9.57
N THR A 43 -14.12 -7.13 -10.38
CA THR A 43 -15.36 -6.50 -9.90
C THR A 43 -16.35 -7.49 -9.30
N PRO A 44 -16.62 -8.67 -9.89
CA PRO A 44 -17.50 -9.67 -9.27
C PRO A 44 -16.96 -10.16 -7.92
N GLN A 45 -15.65 -10.36 -7.81
CA GLN A 45 -15.00 -10.76 -6.56
C GLN A 45 -15.12 -9.68 -5.49
N PHE A 46 -14.94 -8.40 -5.87
CA PHE A 46 -15.14 -7.27 -4.97
C PHE A 46 -16.58 -7.22 -4.42
N LEU A 47 -17.57 -7.42 -5.27
CA LEU A 47 -18.99 -7.41 -4.87
C LEU A 47 -19.35 -8.59 -3.96
N SER A 48 -18.74 -9.76 -4.18
CA SER A 48 -18.98 -10.97 -3.38
C SER A 48 -18.08 -11.08 -2.14
N ALA A 49 -17.11 -10.18 -1.96
CA ALA A 49 -16.17 -10.22 -0.84
C ALA A 49 -16.89 -10.11 0.50
N ARG A 50 -16.66 -11.08 1.38
CA ARG A 50 -17.33 -11.17 2.69
C ARG A 50 -16.64 -10.36 3.77
N THR A 51 -15.33 -10.03 3.59
CA THR A 51 -14.53 -9.30 4.58
C THR A 51 -14.13 -7.92 4.05
N ASN A 52 -14.00 -6.94 4.93
CA ASN A 52 -13.51 -5.61 4.55
C ASN A 52 -12.07 -5.67 4.04
N ARG A 53 -11.23 -6.54 4.60
CA ARG A 53 -9.86 -6.74 4.12
C ARG A 53 -9.85 -7.14 2.66
N ARG A 54 -10.57 -8.21 2.28
CA ARG A 54 -10.64 -8.64 0.89
C ARG A 54 -11.18 -7.57 -0.05
N ARG A 55 -12.15 -6.76 0.40
CA ARG A 55 -12.66 -5.62 -0.38
C ARG A 55 -11.59 -4.56 -0.60
N ILE A 56 -10.80 -4.24 0.43
CA ILE A 56 -9.73 -3.24 0.33
C ILE A 56 -8.65 -3.75 -0.63
N ASP A 57 -8.23 -5.00 -0.55
CA ASP A 57 -7.24 -5.58 -1.47
C ASP A 57 -7.72 -5.55 -2.93
N LEU A 58 -8.96 -5.98 -3.18
CA LEU A 58 -9.55 -5.95 -4.51
C LEU A 58 -9.76 -4.51 -5.02
N PHE A 59 -10.22 -3.60 -4.14
CA PHE A 59 -10.31 -2.18 -4.47
C PHE A 59 -8.96 -1.62 -4.87
N SER A 60 -7.93 -1.88 -4.08
CA SER A 60 -6.57 -1.41 -4.34
C SER A 60 -6.07 -1.90 -5.70
N SER A 61 -6.28 -3.19 -6.02
CA SER A 61 -5.88 -3.77 -7.30
C SER A 61 -6.60 -3.13 -8.50
N ILE A 62 -7.93 -2.95 -8.39
CA ILE A 62 -8.74 -2.33 -9.45
C ILE A 62 -8.35 -0.86 -9.63
N PHE A 63 -8.27 -0.12 -8.52
CA PHE A 63 -8.00 1.32 -8.53
C PHE A 63 -6.61 1.63 -9.07
N TYR A 64 -5.59 0.89 -8.66
CA TYR A 64 -4.24 1.03 -9.15
C TYR A 64 -4.12 0.76 -10.65
N SER A 65 -4.69 -0.36 -11.10
CA SER A 65 -4.49 -0.85 -12.47
C SER A 65 -5.28 -0.06 -13.50
N ASN A 66 -6.47 0.46 -13.14
CA ASN A 66 -7.45 0.93 -14.11
C ASN A 66 -8.08 2.28 -13.81
N SER A 67 -7.72 2.94 -12.69
CA SER A 67 -8.34 4.22 -12.36
C SER A 67 -7.97 5.33 -13.36
N LYS A 68 -9.00 6.02 -13.81
CA LYS A 68 -8.95 7.17 -14.73
C LYS A 68 -9.50 8.43 -14.06
N LEU A 69 -9.09 8.69 -12.82
CA LEU A 69 -9.75 9.64 -11.92
C LEU A 69 -9.91 11.04 -12.52
N ASN A 70 -8.92 11.52 -13.27
CA ASN A 70 -8.93 12.83 -13.94
C ASN A 70 -9.34 12.77 -15.43
N ALA A 71 -9.41 11.57 -16.01
CA ALA A 71 -9.76 11.44 -17.42
C ALA A 71 -11.24 11.71 -17.65
N SER A 72 -11.56 12.16 -18.85
CA SER A 72 -12.95 12.19 -19.32
C SER A 72 -13.47 10.77 -19.49
N ILE A 73 -14.68 10.50 -19.01
CA ILE A 73 -15.36 9.23 -19.26
C ILE A 73 -15.99 9.15 -20.66
N THR A 74 -15.96 10.24 -21.42
CA THR A 74 -16.47 10.31 -22.80
C THR A 74 -15.42 9.91 -23.83
N THR A 75 -14.16 9.81 -23.41
CA THR A 75 -13.04 9.44 -24.27
C THR A 75 -12.46 8.11 -23.79
N ASN A 76 -12.21 7.17 -24.69
CA ASN A 76 -11.47 5.97 -24.36
C ASN A 76 -9.99 6.33 -24.18
N SER A 77 -9.43 6.00 -23.01
CA SER A 77 -8.05 6.30 -22.68
C SER A 77 -7.47 5.17 -21.86
N ASP A 78 -6.24 4.77 -22.18
CA ASP A 78 -5.47 3.80 -21.43
C ASP A 78 -4.57 4.44 -20.35
N LEU A 79 -4.73 5.75 -20.14
CA LEU A 79 -3.96 6.49 -19.14
C LEU A 79 -4.29 6.02 -17.73
N ARG A 80 -3.26 5.70 -16.95
CA ARG A 80 -3.35 5.17 -15.60
C ARG A 80 -2.86 6.20 -14.60
N GLN A 81 -3.73 7.14 -14.24
CA GLN A 81 -3.35 8.31 -13.42
C GLN A 81 -2.91 7.95 -12.00
N ILE A 82 -3.52 6.95 -11.39
CA ILE A 82 -3.10 6.50 -10.06
C ILE A 82 -1.75 5.79 -10.11
N HIS A 83 -1.52 4.99 -11.14
CA HIS A 83 -0.22 4.41 -11.40
C HIS A 83 0.86 5.50 -11.55
N PHE A 84 0.60 6.53 -12.35
CA PHE A 84 1.52 7.66 -12.55
C PHE A 84 1.80 8.41 -11.24
N LEU A 85 0.77 8.66 -10.42
CA LEU A 85 0.90 9.31 -9.12
C LEU A 85 1.77 8.48 -8.17
N LEU A 86 1.52 7.17 -8.07
CA LEU A 86 2.29 6.29 -7.18
C LEU A 86 3.73 6.09 -7.66
N ARG A 87 3.98 6.08 -8.97
CA ARG A 87 5.34 6.09 -9.53
C ARG A 87 6.07 7.42 -9.23
N THR A 88 5.35 8.54 -9.26
CA THR A 88 5.94 9.82 -8.85
C THR A 88 6.20 9.85 -7.34
N LEU A 89 5.30 9.30 -6.52
CA LEU A 89 5.53 9.13 -5.08
C LEU A 89 6.79 8.31 -4.80
N GLU A 90 7.00 7.24 -5.57
CA GLU A 90 8.19 6.39 -5.47
C GLU A 90 9.48 7.16 -5.79
N GLU A 91 9.48 7.97 -6.85
CA GLU A 91 10.65 8.75 -7.26
C GLU A 91 10.98 9.86 -6.25
N ILE A 92 9.95 10.54 -5.72
CA ILE A 92 10.12 11.71 -4.82
C ILE A 92 10.23 11.28 -3.35
N GLY A 93 9.67 10.12 -2.96
CA GLY A 93 9.63 9.59 -1.59
C GLY A 93 8.44 10.08 -0.76
N ARG A 94 7.90 11.27 -1.05
CA ARG A 94 6.69 11.83 -0.43
C ARG A 94 6.03 12.83 -1.35
N LEU A 95 4.73 13.00 -1.23
CA LEU A 95 3.99 14.01 -2.00
C LEU A 95 3.10 14.83 -1.08
N THR A 96 3.31 16.14 -1.06
CA THR A 96 2.41 17.08 -0.39
C THR A 96 1.09 17.18 -1.13
N LYS A 97 0.06 17.68 -0.46
CA LYS A 97 -1.23 17.96 -1.08
C LYS A 97 -1.10 18.87 -2.31
N LEU A 98 -0.24 19.89 -2.27
CA LEU A 98 0.01 20.78 -3.41
C LEU A 98 0.65 20.05 -4.59
N GLN A 99 1.58 19.14 -4.32
CA GLN A 99 2.20 18.30 -5.34
C GLN A 99 1.19 17.36 -6.00
N ILE A 100 0.32 16.74 -5.19
CA ILE A 100 -0.78 15.90 -5.71
C ILE A 100 -1.73 16.73 -6.59
N MET A 101 -2.04 17.96 -6.21
CA MET A 101 -2.83 18.89 -7.02
C MET A 101 -2.13 19.22 -8.33
N GLY A 102 -0.83 19.52 -8.30
CA GLY A 102 -0.03 19.72 -9.49
C GLY A 102 -0.09 18.51 -10.44
N LEU A 103 0.11 17.30 -9.91
CA LEU A 103 0.00 16.05 -10.68
C LEU A 103 -1.36 15.87 -11.37
N MET A 104 -2.45 16.36 -10.77
CA MET A 104 -3.77 16.28 -11.38
C MET A 104 -3.93 17.17 -12.63
N THR A 105 -3.05 18.13 -12.85
CA THR A 105 -3.06 19.05 -14.01
C THR A 105 -2.17 18.58 -15.15
N VAL A 106 -1.33 17.57 -14.92
CA VAL A 106 -0.35 17.09 -15.91
C VAL A 106 -1.02 16.22 -16.97
N ASP A 107 -0.65 16.45 -18.22
CA ASP A 107 -0.95 15.52 -19.31
C ASP A 107 0.05 14.36 -19.28
N ILE A 108 -0.32 13.28 -18.57
CA ILE A 108 0.53 12.10 -18.40
C ILE A 108 0.80 11.33 -19.70
N SER A 109 0.05 11.61 -20.79
CA SER A 109 0.28 10.97 -22.08
C SER A 109 1.58 11.41 -22.75
N THR A 110 2.12 12.56 -22.34
CA THR A 110 3.35 13.14 -22.90
C THR A 110 4.62 12.73 -22.15
N ILE A 111 4.48 11.89 -21.10
CA ILE A 111 5.58 11.53 -20.19
C ILE A 111 5.87 10.04 -20.27
N ASP A 112 6.74 9.66 -21.21
CA ASP A 112 7.06 8.26 -21.52
C ASP A 112 7.62 7.46 -20.33
N ARG A 113 8.35 8.11 -19.40
CA ARG A 113 8.91 7.42 -18.23
C ARG A 113 7.87 7.07 -17.15
N GLY A 114 6.65 7.63 -17.24
CA GLY A 114 5.52 7.28 -16.37
C GLY A 114 5.56 7.89 -14.95
N TYR A 115 6.41 8.91 -14.69
CA TYR A 115 6.49 9.65 -13.42
C TYR A 115 7.11 11.03 -13.62
N LEU A 116 6.99 11.94 -12.64
CA LEU A 116 7.68 13.23 -12.62
C LEU A 116 8.92 13.18 -11.72
N ILE A 117 9.95 13.94 -12.10
CA ILE A 117 11.06 14.33 -11.23
C ILE A 117 10.72 15.63 -10.48
N GLN A 118 11.49 15.97 -9.45
CA GLN A 118 11.21 17.13 -8.58
C GLN A 118 10.98 18.44 -9.35
N SER A 119 11.84 18.79 -10.31
CA SER A 119 11.73 20.05 -11.07
C SER A 119 10.45 20.14 -11.92
N GLU A 120 9.96 19.04 -12.44
CA GLU A 120 8.70 19.00 -13.20
C GLU A 120 7.49 19.05 -12.28
N LEU A 121 7.61 18.45 -11.12
CA LEU A 121 6.59 18.50 -10.08
C LEU A 121 6.43 19.95 -9.57
N ASP A 122 7.52 20.67 -9.39
CA ASP A 122 7.51 22.08 -9.02
C ASP A 122 6.85 22.95 -10.10
N ALA A 123 7.13 22.69 -11.38
CA ALA A 123 6.47 23.34 -12.49
C ALA A 123 4.96 23.02 -12.55
N ALA A 124 4.56 21.78 -12.25
CA ALA A 124 3.16 21.37 -12.18
C ALA A 124 2.40 22.07 -11.04
N ILE A 125 3.05 22.28 -9.88
CA ILE A 125 2.49 23.06 -8.77
C ILE A 125 2.23 24.50 -9.22
N GLN A 126 3.22 25.14 -9.81
CA GLN A 126 3.08 26.52 -10.32
C GLN A 126 1.92 26.61 -11.32
N HIS A 127 1.86 25.71 -12.29
CA HIS A 127 0.78 25.66 -13.26
C HIS A 127 -0.60 25.48 -12.61
N SER A 128 -0.72 24.58 -11.63
CA SER A 128 -2.00 24.35 -10.93
C SER A 128 -2.48 25.60 -10.18
N SER A 129 -1.58 26.39 -9.63
CA SER A 129 -1.88 27.67 -8.99
C SER A 129 -2.30 28.74 -9.99
N GLU A 130 -1.61 28.84 -11.12
CA GLU A 130 -1.92 29.82 -12.17
C GLU A 130 -3.31 29.64 -12.76
N ILE A 131 -3.78 28.39 -12.89
CA ILE A 131 -5.13 28.08 -13.40
C ILE A 131 -6.21 28.03 -12.31
N GLY A 132 -5.88 28.34 -11.05
CA GLY A 132 -6.82 28.27 -9.92
C GLY A 132 -7.44 26.89 -9.72
N PHE A 133 -6.65 25.83 -9.87
CA PHE A 133 -7.15 24.47 -9.86
C PHE A 133 -7.74 24.07 -8.51
N ASP A 134 -7.17 24.53 -7.43
CA ASP A 134 -7.61 24.29 -6.05
C ASP A 134 -9.01 24.88 -5.78
N GLU A 135 -9.27 26.10 -6.24
CA GLU A 135 -10.57 26.75 -6.10
C GLU A 135 -11.66 26.05 -6.93
N ASN A 136 -11.33 25.67 -8.16
CA ASN A 136 -12.28 25.12 -9.12
C ASN A 136 -12.53 23.62 -8.94
N LYS A 137 -11.60 22.87 -8.35
CA LYS A 137 -11.61 21.40 -8.29
C LYS A 137 -11.45 20.81 -6.89
N TYR A 138 -11.67 21.58 -5.84
CA TYR A 138 -11.48 21.14 -4.44
C TYR A 138 -12.19 19.83 -4.10
N ASN A 139 -13.38 19.59 -4.65
CA ASN A 139 -14.11 18.33 -4.48
C ASN A 139 -13.38 17.12 -5.09
N GLN A 140 -12.75 17.30 -6.27
CA GLN A 140 -12.00 16.22 -6.92
C GLN A 140 -10.75 15.86 -6.13
N ILE A 141 -10.07 16.87 -5.59
CA ILE A 141 -8.90 16.69 -4.72
C ILE A 141 -9.29 15.91 -3.48
N SER A 142 -10.36 16.32 -2.80
CA SER A 142 -10.87 15.64 -1.60
C SER A 142 -11.27 14.19 -1.89
N TYR A 143 -11.90 13.92 -3.02
CA TYR A 143 -12.22 12.55 -3.43
C TYR A 143 -10.97 11.73 -3.69
N LEU A 144 -9.98 12.29 -4.40
CA LEU A 144 -8.71 11.59 -4.65
C LEU A 144 -8.01 11.22 -3.36
N LEU A 145 -7.84 12.16 -2.43
CA LEU A 145 -7.21 11.91 -1.13
C LEU A 145 -7.97 10.85 -0.33
N ASN A 146 -9.31 10.90 -0.33
CA ASN A 146 -10.14 9.89 0.32
C ASN A 146 -9.96 8.48 -0.28
N PHE A 147 -9.72 8.37 -1.60
CA PHE A 147 -9.45 7.08 -2.23
C PHE A 147 -8.03 6.60 -1.98
N LEU A 148 -7.04 7.48 -2.00
CA LEU A 148 -5.66 7.14 -1.66
C LEU A 148 -5.56 6.59 -0.24
N ASN A 149 -6.27 7.18 0.72
CA ASN A 149 -6.34 6.69 2.10
C ASN A 149 -7.00 5.30 2.26
N LYS A 150 -7.62 4.76 1.22
CA LYS A 150 -8.19 3.40 1.21
C LYS A 150 -7.26 2.36 0.60
N LEU A 151 -6.14 2.78 0.05
CA LEU A 151 -5.11 1.86 -0.44
C LEU A 151 -4.35 1.27 0.75
N ASN A 152 -3.97 0.01 0.61
CA ASN A 152 -3.26 -0.71 1.69
C ASN A 152 -1.83 -0.24 1.92
N ASP A 153 -1.23 0.37 0.93
CA ASP A 153 0.21 0.60 0.81
C ASP A 153 0.63 2.06 0.92
N VAL A 154 -0.33 2.97 1.14
CA VAL A 154 -0.04 4.40 1.29
C VAL A 154 -0.73 4.99 2.52
N VAL A 155 -0.10 6.00 3.10
CA VAL A 155 -0.59 6.74 4.26
C VAL A 155 -0.55 8.23 3.94
N PHE A 156 -1.65 8.94 4.23
CA PHE A 156 -1.70 10.39 4.18
C PHE A 156 -1.66 10.93 5.61
N MET A 157 -0.57 11.60 5.94
CA MET A 157 -0.31 12.10 7.30
C MET A 157 0.39 13.45 7.22
N ASN A 158 -0.01 14.40 8.09
CA ASN A 158 0.54 15.76 8.12
C ASN A 158 0.49 16.48 6.75
N ASP A 159 -0.59 16.30 5.98
CA ASP A 159 -0.78 16.83 4.62
C ASP A 159 0.22 16.29 3.58
N GLU A 160 0.86 15.17 3.85
CA GLU A 160 1.78 14.47 2.95
C GLU A 160 1.39 13.00 2.77
N LEU A 161 1.58 12.49 1.55
CA LEU A 161 1.37 11.11 1.16
C LEU A 161 2.71 10.36 1.17
N TYR A 162 2.73 9.19 1.79
CA TYR A 162 3.88 8.29 1.87
C TYR A 162 3.48 6.85 1.54
N PHE A 163 4.43 6.01 1.19
CA PHE A 163 4.24 4.58 1.35
C PHE A 163 4.22 4.21 2.85
N GLU A 164 3.40 3.24 3.24
CA GLU A 164 3.21 2.89 4.67
C GLU A 164 4.53 2.54 5.37
N GLU A 165 5.41 1.82 4.68
CA GLU A 165 6.73 1.47 5.22
C GLU A 165 7.66 2.68 5.36
N ASP A 166 7.63 3.61 4.40
CA ASP A 166 8.44 4.83 4.48
C ASP A 166 7.96 5.75 5.60
N ALA A 167 6.65 5.86 5.80
CA ALA A 167 6.08 6.63 6.92
C ALA A 167 6.60 6.11 8.26
N ARG A 168 6.75 4.82 8.45
CA ARG A 168 7.32 4.22 9.67
C ARG A 168 8.79 4.55 9.86
N SER A 169 9.56 4.51 8.79
CA SER A 169 10.99 4.85 8.86
C SER A 169 11.23 6.34 9.08
N ILE A 170 10.35 7.20 8.55
CA ILE A 170 10.44 8.67 8.67
C ILE A 170 10.04 9.14 10.07
N PHE A 171 9.00 8.56 10.65
CA PHE A 171 8.47 8.96 11.96
C PHE A 171 8.97 8.09 13.13
N GLY A 172 9.69 6.97 12.85
CA GLY A 172 10.45 6.21 13.84
C GLY A 172 11.79 6.88 14.14
N GLU A 173 12.23 6.85 15.40
CA GLU A 173 13.47 7.52 15.87
C GLU A 173 14.71 7.15 15.01
N ASN A 174 15.39 8.14 14.47
CA ASN A 174 16.66 8.12 13.71
C ASN A 174 16.58 7.88 12.20
N PHE A 175 16.31 8.96 11.51
CA PHE A 175 16.49 9.05 10.07
C PHE A 175 17.94 9.40 9.71
N ASN A 176 18.68 8.49 9.11
CA ASN A 176 19.90 8.78 8.37
C ASN A 176 19.54 8.90 6.88
N ASN A 177 19.92 10.02 6.24
CA ASN A 177 19.72 10.36 4.84
C ASN A 177 20.26 9.28 3.89
N LEU A 178 19.46 8.25 3.60
CA LEU A 178 19.71 7.33 2.49
C LEU A 178 18.74 7.68 1.35
N PRO A 179 19.20 7.66 0.09
CA PRO A 179 18.31 7.88 -1.03
C PRO A 179 17.21 6.80 -1.02
N PRO A 180 15.95 7.17 -1.28
CA PRO A 180 14.87 6.19 -1.30
C PRO A 180 15.17 5.11 -2.33
N ASN A 181 15.19 3.86 -1.89
CA ASN A 181 15.22 2.74 -2.80
C ASN A 181 13.94 2.77 -3.63
N ARG A 182 14.08 2.59 -4.94
CA ARG A 182 12.94 2.70 -5.86
C ARG A 182 12.04 1.48 -5.67
N ARG A 183 10.84 1.70 -5.12
CA ARG A 183 9.80 0.67 -5.04
C ARG A 183 8.98 0.65 -6.31
N ASP A 184 8.73 -0.52 -6.85
CA ASP A 184 7.66 -0.72 -7.84
C ASP A 184 6.34 -0.97 -7.08
N PRO A 185 5.35 -0.06 -7.14
CA PRO A 185 4.11 -0.20 -6.38
C PRO A 185 3.33 -1.46 -6.76
N TYR A 186 3.47 -1.94 -7.99
CA TYR A 186 2.84 -3.17 -8.42
C TYR A 186 3.53 -4.41 -7.83
N LEU A 187 4.85 -4.46 -7.88
CA LEU A 187 5.63 -5.57 -7.30
C LEU A 187 5.48 -5.61 -5.78
N HIS A 188 5.47 -4.44 -5.12
CA HIS A 188 5.23 -4.36 -3.68
C HIS A 188 3.83 -4.86 -3.28
N ARG A 189 2.81 -4.55 -4.08
CA ARG A 189 1.47 -5.11 -3.87
C ARG A 189 1.45 -6.63 -4.04
N ASN A 190 2.10 -7.15 -5.09
CA ASN A 190 2.20 -8.59 -5.31
C ASN A 190 2.93 -9.30 -4.16
N TYR A 191 3.97 -8.69 -3.63
CA TYR A 191 4.66 -9.15 -2.44
C TYR A 191 3.72 -9.27 -1.22
N LYS A 192 2.93 -8.22 -0.95
CA LYS A 192 1.93 -8.26 0.14
C LYS A 192 0.85 -9.34 -0.08
N ILE A 193 0.39 -9.50 -1.32
CA ILE A 193 -0.59 -10.53 -1.67
C ILE A 193 0.02 -11.91 -1.44
N ALA A 194 1.23 -12.17 -1.91
CA ALA A 194 1.90 -13.47 -1.76
C ALA A 194 2.03 -13.88 -0.29
N LEU A 195 2.41 -12.97 0.62
CA LEU A 195 2.48 -13.27 2.05
C LEU A 195 1.11 -13.55 2.69
N LYS A 196 0.05 -12.90 2.19
CA LYS A 196 -1.32 -13.17 2.66
C LYS A 196 -1.83 -14.54 2.14
N GLU A 197 -1.50 -14.88 0.90
CA GLU A 197 -1.82 -16.19 0.31
C GLU A 197 -1.05 -17.30 1.04
N GLU A 198 0.24 -17.13 1.30
CA GLU A 198 1.03 -18.07 2.10
C GLU A 198 0.41 -18.28 3.48
N SER A 199 0.01 -17.22 4.17
CA SER A 199 -0.66 -17.34 5.46
C SER A 199 -1.99 -18.09 5.33
N PHE A 200 -2.76 -17.85 4.28
CA PHE A 200 -4.03 -18.54 4.06
C PHE A 200 -3.84 -20.03 3.72
N GLU A 201 -2.87 -20.36 2.88
CA GLU A 201 -2.55 -21.75 2.52
C GLU A 201 -2.08 -22.57 3.73
N LEU A 202 -1.30 -21.97 4.63
CA LEU A 202 -0.75 -22.65 5.79
C LEU A 202 -1.76 -22.77 6.95
N TYR A 203 -2.68 -21.82 7.10
CA TYR A 203 -3.49 -21.68 8.31
C TYR A 203 -5.00 -21.62 8.05
N ASP A 204 -5.46 -21.73 6.82
CA ASP A 204 -6.85 -21.46 6.40
C ASP A 204 -7.36 -20.07 6.80
N LYS A 205 -6.44 -19.16 7.16
CA LYS A 205 -6.70 -17.79 7.60
C LYS A 205 -5.55 -16.89 7.23
N VAL A 206 -5.85 -15.62 6.96
CA VAL A 206 -4.82 -14.60 6.87
C VAL A 206 -4.58 -14.05 8.27
N GLN A 207 -3.50 -14.46 8.91
CA GLN A 207 -3.19 -14.17 10.31
C GLN A 207 -1.72 -13.81 10.52
N CYS A 208 -1.40 -13.24 11.68
CA CYS A 208 -0.01 -13.02 12.09
C CYS A 208 0.73 -14.36 12.16
N MET A 209 1.86 -14.48 11.45
CA MET A 209 2.63 -15.71 11.37
C MET A 209 3.32 -16.07 12.70
N LEU A 210 3.45 -15.10 13.64
CA LEU A 210 3.97 -15.34 14.97
C LEU A 210 2.87 -15.64 15.98
N GLU A 211 1.89 -14.72 16.12
CA GLU A 211 0.84 -14.80 17.15
C GLU A 211 -0.29 -15.75 16.81
N LYS A 212 -0.43 -16.16 15.53
CA LYS A 212 -1.51 -17.00 15.02
C LYS A 212 -2.90 -16.38 15.24
N LEU A 213 -2.97 -15.04 15.25
CA LEU A 213 -4.20 -14.27 15.41
C LEU A 213 -4.56 -13.53 14.13
N ASP A 214 -5.86 -13.55 13.79
CA ASP A 214 -6.41 -12.83 12.64
C ASP A 214 -6.74 -11.39 13.04
N TYR A 215 -5.77 -10.52 12.86
CA TYR A 215 -5.95 -9.09 13.09
C TYR A 215 -6.56 -8.39 11.88
N PRO A 216 -7.40 -7.37 12.08
CA PRO A 216 -7.92 -6.54 10.98
C PRO A 216 -6.83 -5.88 10.13
N ILE A 217 -5.67 -5.65 10.74
CA ILE A 217 -4.51 -5.04 10.09
C ILE A 217 -3.30 -5.93 10.35
N LEU A 218 -2.74 -6.44 9.25
CA LEU A 218 -1.48 -7.18 9.23
C LEU A 218 -0.50 -6.49 8.30
N VAL A 219 0.76 -6.58 8.62
CA VAL A 219 1.87 -5.96 7.90
C VAL A 219 2.69 -7.03 7.20
N ALA A 220 2.99 -6.81 5.93
CA ALA A 220 3.98 -7.56 5.19
C ALA A 220 5.37 -6.99 5.53
N SER A 221 5.95 -7.49 6.61
CA SER A 221 7.21 -7.04 7.17
C SER A 221 8.38 -7.62 6.40
N HIS A 222 9.34 -6.78 5.97
CA HIS A 222 10.58 -7.26 5.35
C HIS A 222 11.54 -7.80 6.41
N ILE A 223 12.14 -8.95 6.13
CA ILE A 223 13.19 -9.53 6.98
C ILE A 223 14.51 -8.79 6.75
N LYS A 224 15.02 -8.80 5.51
CA LYS A 224 16.09 -7.90 5.09
C LYS A 224 15.45 -6.59 4.66
N PRO A 225 15.79 -5.43 5.26
CA PRO A 225 15.16 -4.16 4.95
C PRO A 225 15.11 -3.86 3.46
N PHE A 226 13.98 -3.31 2.99
CA PHE A 226 13.78 -2.99 1.58
C PHE A 226 14.93 -2.16 1.00
N ILE A 227 15.36 -1.13 1.73
CA ILE A 227 16.45 -0.22 1.31
C ILE A 227 17.82 -0.91 1.16
N GLN A 228 18.00 -2.08 1.75
CA GLN A 228 19.23 -2.88 1.71
C GLN A 228 19.10 -4.09 0.77
N SER A 229 17.93 -4.29 0.19
CA SER A 229 17.62 -5.38 -0.73
C SER A 229 17.87 -4.98 -2.18
N ASN A 230 18.30 -5.92 -3.01
CA ASN A 230 18.28 -5.75 -4.46
C ASN A 230 16.86 -6.00 -4.99
N GLU A 231 16.61 -5.75 -6.29
CA GLU A 231 15.29 -5.90 -6.92
C GLU A 231 14.65 -7.28 -6.69
N ASN A 232 15.43 -8.35 -6.75
CA ASN A 232 14.92 -9.71 -6.56
C ASN A 232 14.58 -9.97 -5.08
N GLU A 233 15.43 -9.51 -4.16
CA GLU A 233 15.25 -9.69 -2.73
C GLU A 233 14.08 -8.85 -2.18
N ALA A 234 13.90 -7.64 -2.74
CA ALA A 234 12.91 -6.67 -2.28
C ALA A 234 11.45 -7.15 -2.44
N TYR A 235 11.19 -8.05 -3.39
CA TYR A 235 9.86 -8.56 -3.70
C TYR A 235 9.75 -10.08 -3.52
N ASP A 236 10.78 -10.72 -2.98
CA ASP A 236 10.76 -12.14 -2.66
C ASP A 236 9.89 -12.40 -1.42
N PRO A 237 8.81 -13.20 -1.51
CA PRO A 237 8.00 -13.54 -0.34
C PRO A 237 8.80 -14.21 0.80
N ASN A 238 9.91 -14.88 0.47
CA ASN A 238 10.81 -15.44 1.49
C ASN A 238 11.56 -14.35 2.28
N ASN A 239 11.68 -13.13 1.71
CA ASN A 239 12.17 -11.96 2.43
C ASN A 239 11.06 -11.27 3.26
N GLY A 240 10.03 -12.00 3.65
CA GLY A 240 8.90 -11.41 4.35
C GLY A 240 8.25 -12.30 5.38
N LEU A 241 7.56 -11.64 6.32
CA LEU A 241 6.67 -12.24 7.29
C LEU A 241 5.39 -11.42 7.39
N LEU A 242 4.24 -12.08 7.49
CA LEU A 242 2.98 -11.39 7.75
C LEU A 242 2.79 -11.26 9.26
N LEU A 243 2.91 -10.05 9.79
CA LEU A 243 2.96 -9.80 11.23
C LEU A 243 1.84 -8.84 11.69
N SER A 244 1.49 -8.91 12.98
CA SER A 244 0.69 -7.86 13.62
C SER A 244 1.52 -6.58 13.75
N ARG A 245 0.87 -5.43 13.89
CA ARG A 245 1.57 -4.14 14.01
C ARG A 245 2.56 -4.10 15.16
N THR A 246 2.24 -4.72 16.30
CA THR A 246 3.11 -4.72 17.46
C THR A 246 4.36 -5.55 17.20
N VAL A 247 4.19 -6.77 16.69
CA VAL A 247 5.32 -7.66 16.35
C VAL A 247 6.17 -7.05 15.26
N ASP A 248 5.55 -6.54 14.19
CA ASP A 248 6.21 -5.85 13.09
C ASP A 248 7.07 -4.67 13.59
N SER A 249 6.53 -3.82 14.46
CA SER A 249 7.29 -2.70 15.01
C SER A 249 8.50 -3.12 15.82
N LEU A 250 8.39 -4.20 16.61
CA LEU A 250 9.55 -4.75 17.34
C LEU A 250 10.58 -5.37 16.41
N PHE A 251 10.12 -6.02 15.33
CA PHE A 251 10.95 -6.66 14.33
C PHE A 251 11.64 -5.64 13.42
N ASP A 252 10.90 -4.74 12.80
CA ASP A 252 11.40 -3.70 11.89
C ASP A 252 12.39 -2.74 12.59
N LEU A 253 12.16 -2.45 13.87
CA LEU A 253 13.09 -1.67 14.67
C LEU A 253 14.26 -2.48 15.25
N ASN A 254 14.41 -3.76 14.88
CA ASN A 254 15.48 -4.65 15.29
C ASN A 254 15.58 -4.89 16.83
N TYR A 255 14.45 -4.87 17.53
CA TYR A 255 14.37 -5.27 18.94
C TYR A 255 14.16 -6.78 19.12
N ILE A 256 13.58 -7.43 18.11
CA ILE A 256 13.44 -8.89 18.05
C ILE A 256 13.91 -9.42 16.72
N SER A 257 14.30 -10.68 16.69
CA SER A 257 14.55 -11.46 15.48
C SER A 257 14.23 -12.93 15.75
N PHE A 258 14.58 -13.83 14.85
CA PHE A 258 14.29 -15.26 15.01
C PHE A 258 15.53 -16.10 14.72
N ASN A 259 15.69 -17.18 15.51
CA ASN A 259 16.73 -18.17 15.27
C ASN A 259 16.26 -19.22 14.22
N ASN A 260 17.14 -20.17 13.90
CA ASN A 260 16.85 -21.23 12.92
C ASN A 260 15.75 -22.21 13.36
N GLU A 261 15.33 -22.18 14.62
CA GLU A 261 14.22 -22.97 15.17
C GLU A 261 12.92 -22.13 15.26
N GLY A 262 12.94 -20.87 14.79
CA GLY A 262 11.82 -19.94 14.86
C GLY A 262 11.62 -19.30 16.24
N LYS A 263 12.47 -19.57 17.22
CA LYS A 263 12.41 -18.92 18.54
C LYS A 263 12.84 -17.46 18.43
N ILE A 264 12.20 -16.61 19.23
CA ILE A 264 12.53 -15.18 19.24
C ILE A 264 13.90 -14.96 19.87
N ILE A 265 14.71 -14.16 19.22
CA ILE A 265 15.93 -13.56 19.73
C ILE A 265 15.56 -12.15 20.18
N PHE A 266 15.70 -11.84 21.46
CA PHE A 266 15.38 -10.53 22.01
C PHE A 266 16.62 -9.64 22.11
N SER A 267 16.44 -8.35 21.93
CA SER A 267 17.40 -7.34 22.33
C SER A 267 17.37 -7.17 23.86
N ASN A 268 18.52 -7.04 24.49
CA ASN A 268 18.62 -6.69 25.92
C ASN A 268 18.13 -5.26 26.23
N LEU A 269 17.74 -4.50 25.25
CA LEU A 269 17.13 -3.18 25.43
C LEU A 269 15.62 -3.24 25.68
N LEU A 270 15.01 -4.42 25.53
CA LEU A 270 13.61 -4.64 25.88
C LEU A 270 13.47 -4.86 27.39
N SER A 271 12.34 -4.38 27.92
CA SER A 271 11.99 -4.63 29.33
C SER A 271 11.56 -6.09 29.56
N ASP A 272 11.74 -6.57 30.77
CA ASP A 272 11.45 -7.95 31.14
C ASP A 272 9.99 -8.34 30.94
N ASP A 273 9.05 -7.42 31.13
CA ASP A 273 7.61 -7.65 30.92
C ASP A 273 7.27 -7.87 29.44
N VAL A 274 7.96 -7.19 28.53
CA VAL A 274 7.81 -7.40 27.08
C VAL A 274 8.39 -8.76 26.70
N ILE A 275 9.57 -9.11 27.22
CA ILE A 275 10.21 -10.40 26.97
C ILE A 275 9.33 -11.53 27.49
N GLU A 276 8.84 -11.42 28.73
CA GLU A 276 7.97 -12.41 29.34
C GLU A 276 6.70 -12.66 28.57
N LYS A 277 6.12 -11.58 27.96
CA LYS A 277 4.94 -11.71 27.11
C LYS A 277 5.19 -12.55 25.86
N TRP A 278 6.38 -12.43 25.26
CA TRP A 278 6.65 -12.97 23.94
C TRP A 278 7.52 -14.23 23.92
N LYS A 279 8.15 -14.61 25.03
CA LYS A 279 9.15 -15.71 25.10
C LYS A 279 8.66 -17.06 24.58
N ASP A 280 7.37 -17.36 24.73
CA ASP A 280 6.78 -18.64 24.31
C ASP A 280 6.33 -18.66 22.86
N TYR A 281 6.40 -17.52 22.16
CA TYR A 281 6.02 -17.46 20.76
C TYR A 281 7.17 -17.87 19.85
N ARG A 282 6.82 -18.54 18.77
CA ARG A 282 7.79 -18.92 17.73
C ARG A 282 7.15 -18.96 16.35
N LEU A 283 7.96 -18.79 15.31
CA LEU A 283 7.57 -19.11 13.94
C LEU A 283 7.45 -20.63 13.76
N ASP A 284 6.51 -21.07 12.96
CA ASP A 284 6.39 -22.50 12.61
C ASP A 284 7.52 -22.93 11.69
N ASN A 285 8.00 -24.17 11.86
CA ASN A 285 9.08 -24.72 11.06
C ASN A 285 8.78 -24.70 9.55
N ILE A 286 7.51 -24.79 9.18
CA ILE A 286 7.10 -24.74 7.76
C ILE A 286 7.42 -23.41 7.10
N LEU A 287 7.54 -22.32 7.87
CA LEU A 287 7.94 -21.00 7.38
C LEU A 287 9.46 -20.87 7.22
N LEU A 288 10.25 -21.77 7.83
CA LEU A 288 11.70 -21.68 7.95
C LEU A 288 12.41 -22.44 6.82
N ASN A 289 12.09 -22.13 5.58
CA ASN A 289 12.84 -22.64 4.44
C ASN A 289 14.25 -21.99 4.35
N ASP A 290 15.15 -22.60 3.58
CA ASP A 290 16.55 -22.17 3.47
C ASP A 290 16.69 -20.70 3.01
N GLU A 291 15.79 -20.22 2.14
CA GLU A 291 15.83 -18.86 1.63
C GLU A 291 15.41 -17.87 2.71
N ARG A 292 14.33 -18.14 3.45
CA ARG A 292 13.89 -17.28 4.55
C ARG A 292 14.92 -17.29 5.68
N LEU A 293 15.54 -18.41 5.98
CA LEU A 293 16.62 -18.51 6.97
C LEU A 293 17.84 -17.65 6.59
N ARG A 294 18.17 -17.51 5.30
CA ARG A 294 19.22 -16.59 4.87
C ARG A 294 18.88 -15.14 5.21
N TYR A 295 17.65 -14.72 4.95
CA TYR A 295 17.21 -13.38 5.31
C TYR A 295 17.18 -13.17 6.81
N LEU A 296 16.69 -14.14 7.58
CA LEU A 296 16.72 -14.09 9.05
C LEU A 296 18.15 -14.01 9.60
N SER A 297 19.08 -14.76 9.03
CA SER A 297 20.50 -14.68 9.40
C SER A 297 21.06 -13.26 9.18
N TYR A 298 20.67 -12.61 8.07
CA TYR A 298 21.03 -11.21 7.83
C TYR A 298 20.39 -10.28 8.86
N HIS A 299 19.09 -10.42 9.12
CA HIS A 299 18.35 -9.62 10.11
C HIS A 299 18.94 -9.76 11.53
N ASN A 300 19.40 -10.94 11.90
CA ASN A 300 20.07 -11.18 13.17
C ASN A 300 21.33 -10.30 13.35
N THR A 301 22.01 -9.93 12.27
CA THR A 301 23.17 -9.01 12.34
C THR A 301 22.77 -7.57 12.62
N LEU A 302 21.51 -7.21 12.42
CA LEU A 302 20.98 -5.87 12.63
C LEU A 302 20.41 -5.69 14.05
N LEU A 303 20.29 -6.76 14.84
CA LEU A 303 19.65 -6.73 16.15
C LEU A 303 20.33 -5.69 17.05
N ARG A 304 19.53 -4.85 17.69
CA ARG A 304 20.01 -3.81 18.62
C ARG A 304 20.47 -4.41 19.93
N GLY A 305 21.55 -3.84 20.50
CA GLY A 305 22.06 -4.26 21.80
C GLY A 305 22.69 -5.66 21.79
N ILE A 306 22.57 -6.38 22.89
CA ILE A 306 23.09 -7.74 23.04
C ILE A 306 21.94 -8.74 22.82
N PRO A 307 22.10 -9.68 21.87
CA PRO A 307 21.09 -10.72 21.64
C PRO A 307 20.94 -11.66 22.84
N GLN A 308 19.71 -12.00 23.20
CA GLN A 308 19.40 -13.00 24.21
C GLN A 308 18.27 -13.92 23.76
N ILE A 309 18.42 -15.21 24.04
CA ILE A 309 17.36 -16.21 23.84
C ILE A 309 16.93 -16.65 25.23
N VAL A 310 15.64 -16.48 25.50
CA VAL A 310 15.05 -16.93 26.76
C VAL A 310 14.58 -18.37 26.57
N ALA A 311 14.98 -19.23 27.51
CA ALA A 311 14.71 -20.68 27.49
C ALA A 311 13.24 -20.97 27.85
#